data_9dbe234173aa0a3f3cc0713b3e9b8457
#
_entry.id   9dbe234173aa0a3f3cc0713b3e9b8457
#
_cell.length_a   1.000
_cell.length_b   1.000
_cell.length_c   1.000
_cell.angle_alpha   90.00
_cell.angle_beta   90.00
_cell.angle_gamma   90.00
#
_symmetry.space_group_name_H-M   'P 1'
#
loop_
_entity.id
_entity.type
_entity.pdbx_description
1 polymer ?
#
loop_
_entity_poly.entity_id
_entity_poly.type
_entity_poly.pdbx_seq_one_letter_code
_entity_poly.pdbx_strand_id
1 'polypeptide(L)'
;MANIKSQVKRIRTNERNRLRNQSVKSSLRTAVRSFREAAAAGDKDKATELLVATSRKLDKAASAGVIHRNQAANKKSALAKVANQI
;
A
#
# COMPACT_ATOMS: atom_id res chain seq x y z
N MET A 1 36.31 11.53 -10.55
CA MET A 1 36.02 10.52 -11.61
C MET A 1 35.31 9.29 -11.04
N ALA A 2 35.57 8.92 -9.78
CA ALA A 2 34.83 7.86 -9.11
C ALA A 2 33.33 8.14 -9.01
N ASN A 3 32.94 9.42 -9.04
CA ASN A 3 31.55 9.85 -8.87
C ASN A 3 30.62 9.47 -10.02
N ILE A 4 31.15 9.26 -11.22
CA ILE A 4 30.32 8.93 -12.40
C ILE A 4 29.73 7.51 -12.26
N LYS A 5 30.55 6.54 -11.85
CA LYS A 5 30.07 5.16 -11.64
C LYS A 5 29.05 5.10 -10.49
N SER A 6 29.31 5.84 -9.42
CA SER A 6 28.38 5.93 -8.30
C SER A 6 27.04 6.55 -8.69
N GLN A 7 27.07 7.60 -9.53
CA GLN A 7 25.85 8.24 -10.02
C GLN A 7 25.06 7.32 -10.93
N VAL A 8 25.70 6.58 -11.83
CA VAL A 8 25.02 5.62 -12.70
C VAL A 8 24.37 4.52 -11.88
N LYS A 9 25.07 3.99 -10.88
CA LYS A 9 24.51 2.98 -9.98
C LYS A 9 23.30 3.52 -9.20
N ARG A 10 23.39 4.77 -8.72
CA ARG A 10 22.30 5.44 -8.00
C ARG A 10 21.08 5.63 -8.89
N ILE A 11 21.28 6.04 -10.15
CA ILE A 11 20.19 6.22 -11.12
C ILE A 11 19.48 4.88 -11.36
N ARG A 12 20.22 3.82 -11.58
CA ARG A 12 19.66 2.48 -11.80
C ARG A 12 18.88 2.00 -10.55
N THR A 13 19.44 2.21 -9.37
CA THR A 13 18.78 1.84 -8.11
C THR A 13 17.51 2.64 -7.91
N ASN A 14 17.54 3.95 -8.18
CA ASN A 14 16.38 4.82 -8.05
C ASN A 14 15.28 4.44 -9.03
N GLU A 15 15.64 4.09 -10.27
CA GLU A 15 14.66 3.65 -11.26
C GLU A 15 14.00 2.33 -10.87
N ARG A 16 14.80 1.38 -10.40
CA ARG A 16 14.28 0.10 -9.90
C ARG A 16 13.33 0.31 -8.72
N ASN A 17 13.71 1.17 -7.79
CA ASN A 17 12.87 1.49 -6.62
C ASN A 17 11.60 2.20 -7.03
N ARG A 18 11.68 3.11 -8.01
CA ARG A 18 10.51 3.82 -8.53
C ARG A 18 9.49 2.87 -9.14
N LEU A 19 9.95 1.93 -9.96
CA LEU A 19 9.08 0.92 -10.59
C LEU A 19 8.44 0.02 -9.53
N ARG A 20 9.24 -0.45 -8.56
CA ARG A 20 8.73 -1.26 -7.45
C ARG A 20 7.69 -0.48 -6.65
N ASN A 21 7.98 0.77 -6.30
CA ASN A 21 7.10 1.61 -5.52
C ASN A 21 5.79 1.87 -6.25
N GLN A 22 5.86 2.11 -7.55
CA GLN A 22 4.68 2.32 -8.39
C GLN A 22 3.80 1.06 -8.41
N SER A 23 4.40 -0.11 -8.57
CA SER A 23 3.70 -1.40 -8.56
C SER A 23 3.02 -1.65 -7.21
N VAL A 24 3.73 -1.41 -6.10
CA VAL A 24 3.17 -1.58 -4.75
C VAL A 24 2.03 -0.60 -4.50
N LYS A 25 2.19 0.66 -4.87
CA LYS A 25 1.14 1.68 -4.70
C LYS A 25 -0.11 1.33 -5.52
N SER A 26 0.07 0.83 -6.73
CA SER A 26 -1.03 0.38 -7.58
C SER A 26 -1.78 -0.80 -6.94
N SER A 27 -1.03 -1.78 -6.41
CA SER A 27 -1.60 -2.93 -5.69
C SER A 27 -2.39 -2.49 -4.45
N LEU A 28 -1.86 -1.54 -3.68
CA LEU A 28 -2.55 -0.98 -2.52
C LEU A 28 -3.86 -0.29 -2.91
N ARG A 29 -3.83 0.49 -3.97
CA ARG A 29 -5.00 1.21 -4.47
C ARG A 29 -6.09 0.22 -4.87
N THR A 30 -5.73 -0.84 -5.57
CA THR A 30 -6.65 -1.90 -5.97
C THR A 30 -7.24 -2.61 -4.76
N ALA A 31 -6.43 -2.93 -3.75
CA ALA A 31 -6.89 -3.58 -2.53
C ALA A 31 -7.88 -2.71 -1.76
N VAL A 32 -7.60 -1.41 -1.62
CA VAL A 32 -8.49 -0.45 -0.95
C VAL A 32 -9.82 -0.34 -1.71
N ARG A 33 -9.74 -0.27 -3.04
CA ARG A 33 -10.94 -0.20 -3.89
C ARG A 33 -11.82 -1.44 -3.73
N SER A 34 -11.21 -2.63 -3.74
CA SER A 34 -11.95 -3.89 -3.55
C SER A 34 -12.65 -3.92 -2.18
N PHE A 35 -11.96 -3.46 -1.14
CA PHE A 35 -12.55 -3.36 0.19
C PHE A 35 -13.75 -2.41 0.19
N ARG A 36 -13.62 -1.24 -0.41
CA ARG A 36 -14.69 -0.25 -0.45
C ARG A 36 -15.89 -0.75 -1.23
N GLU A 37 -15.69 -1.48 -2.31
CA GLU A 37 -16.76 -2.09 -3.09
C GLU A 37 -17.52 -3.12 -2.26
N ALA A 38 -16.82 -3.97 -1.51
CA ALA A 38 -17.43 -4.96 -0.63
C ALA A 38 -18.22 -4.26 0.49
N ALA A 39 -17.66 -3.21 1.06
CA ALA A 39 -18.34 -2.42 2.11
C ALA A 39 -19.61 -1.75 1.58
N ALA A 40 -19.54 -1.18 0.38
CA ALA A 40 -20.70 -0.53 -0.25
C ALA A 40 -21.80 -1.54 -0.59
N ALA A 41 -21.44 -2.78 -0.91
CA ALA A 41 -22.39 -3.85 -1.16
C ALA A 41 -23.01 -4.42 0.12
N GLY A 42 -22.51 -4.01 1.30
CA GLY A 42 -22.99 -4.52 2.58
C GLY A 42 -22.51 -5.92 2.93
N ASP A 43 -21.52 -6.44 2.23
CA ASP A 43 -20.96 -7.77 2.47
C ASP A 43 -19.90 -7.68 3.59
N LYS A 44 -20.36 -7.79 4.82
CA LYS A 44 -19.52 -7.64 6.01
C LYS A 44 -18.39 -8.68 6.06
N ASP A 45 -18.68 -9.93 5.75
CA ASP A 45 -17.69 -11.01 5.80
C ASP A 45 -16.55 -10.77 4.81
N LYS A 46 -16.90 -10.45 3.57
CA LYS A 46 -15.94 -10.15 2.52
C LYS A 46 -15.15 -8.89 2.84
N ALA A 47 -15.82 -7.85 3.33
CA ALA A 47 -15.17 -6.61 3.73
C ALA A 47 -14.15 -6.86 4.86
N THR A 48 -14.48 -7.72 5.83
CA THR A 48 -13.56 -8.06 6.93
C THR A 48 -12.34 -8.81 6.41
N GLU A 49 -12.52 -9.77 5.51
CA GLU A 49 -11.40 -10.49 4.90
C GLU A 49 -10.49 -9.52 4.12
N LEU A 50 -11.09 -8.64 3.32
CA LEU A 50 -10.34 -7.67 2.54
C LEU A 50 -9.66 -6.64 3.43
N LEU A 51 -10.27 -6.28 4.56
CA LEU A 51 -9.65 -5.39 5.54
C LEU A 51 -8.35 -5.99 6.08
N VAL A 52 -8.36 -7.25 6.48
CA VAL A 52 -7.17 -7.95 6.98
C VAL A 52 -6.09 -8.01 5.90
N ALA A 53 -6.46 -8.42 4.68
CA ALA A 53 -5.51 -8.52 3.57
C ALA A 53 -4.91 -7.16 3.20
N THR A 54 -5.74 -6.12 3.14
CA THR A 54 -5.30 -4.75 2.82
C THR A 54 -4.39 -4.20 3.91
N SER A 55 -4.72 -4.44 5.18
CA SER A 55 -3.89 -4.02 6.32
C SER A 55 -2.51 -4.64 6.25
N ARG A 56 -2.41 -5.93 5.91
CA ARG A 56 -1.12 -6.60 5.73
C ARG A 56 -0.31 -5.98 4.61
N LYS A 57 -0.95 -5.65 3.49
CA LYS A 57 -0.28 -4.99 2.36
C LYS A 57 0.23 -3.61 2.75
N LEU A 58 -0.56 -2.84 3.50
CA LEU A 58 -0.16 -1.53 4.00
C LEU A 58 1.05 -1.63 4.93
N ASP A 59 1.05 -2.59 5.84
CA ASP A 59 2.16 -2.81 6.76
C ASP A 59 3.43 -3.22 6.02
N LYS A 60 3.32 -4.10 5.03
CA LYS A 60 4.45 -4.51 4.19
C LYS A 60 5.01 -3.33 3.40
N ALA A 61 4.15 -2.49 2.84
CA ALA A 61 4.56 -1.31 2.09
C ALA A 61 5.30 -0.32 2.99
N ALA A 62 4.83 -0.13 4.22
CA ALA A 62 5.51 0.73 5.19
C ALA A 62 6.87 0.16 5.60
N SER A 63 6.96 -1.16 5.83
CA SER A 63 8.23 -1.83 6.12
C SER A 63 9.24 -1.70 4.99
N ALA A 64 8.76 -1.77 3.74
CA ALA A 64 9.62 -1.63 2.56
C ALA A 64 9.98 -0.18 2.25
N GLY A 65 9.41 0.79 2.96
CA GLY A 65 9.68 2.21 2.74
C GLY A 65 8.92 2.82 1.58
N VAL A 66 7.93 2.13 1.01
CA VAL A 66 7.11 2.63 -0.10
C VAL A 66 6.18 3.74 0.39
N ILE A 67 5.60 3.56 1.57
CA ILE A 67 4.78 4.56 2.24
C ILE A 67 5.31 4.74 3.67
N HIS A 68 5.00 5.90 4.25
CA HIS A 68 5.36 6.15 5.64
C HIS A 68 4.44 5.36 6.58
N ARG A 69 4.98 4.91 7.74
CA ARG A 69 4.20 4.16 8.73
C ARG A 69 2.95 4.91 9.19
N ASN A 70 3.00 6.23 9.23
CA ASN A 70 1.86 7.07 9.61
C ASN A 70 0.75 7.00 8.56
N GLN A 71 1.11 6.97 7.27
CA GLN A 71 0.14 6.78 6.19
C GLN A 71 -0.53 5.42 6.29
N ALA A 72 0.24 4.37 6.57
CA ALA A 72 -0.31 3.03 6.75
C ALA A 72 -1.30 3.00 7.92
N ALA A 73 -0.93 3.58 9.05
CA ALA A 73 -1.78 3.64 10.24
C ALA A 73 -3.07 4.42 9.96
N ASN A 74 -2.97 5.56 9.29
CA ASN A 74 -4.14 6.39 8.95
C ASN A 74 -5.10 5.66 8.01
N LYS A 75 -4.56 4.99 7.00
CA LYS A 75 -5.39 4.23 6.05
C LYS A 75 -6.05 3.04 6.72
N LYS A 76 -5.31 2.28 7.55
CA LYS A 76 -5.88 1.16 8.30
C LYS A 76 -7.01 1.63 9.22
N SER A 77 -6.82 2.74 9.91
CA SER A 77 -7.84 3.32 10.78
C SER A 77 -9.09 3.72 10.01
N ALA A 78 -8.93 4.38 8.85
CA ALA A 78 -10.05 4.77 8.00
C ALA A 78 -10.84 3.56 7.51
N LEU A 79 -10.14 2.51 7.06
CA LEU A 79 -10.78 1.27 6.59
C LEU A 79 -11.51 0.55 7.72
N ALA A 80 -10.92 0.51 8.92
CA ALA A 80 -11.55 -0.10 10.07
C ALA A 80 -12.86 0.61 10.45
N LYS A 81 -12.88 1.94 10.37
CA LYS A 81 -14.11 2.72 10.62
C LYS A 81 -15.21 2.35 9.64
N VAL A 82 -14.87 2.23 8.36
CA VAL A 82 -15.84 1.82 7.33
C VAL A 82 -16.35 0.40 7.62
N ALA A 83 -15.47 -0.53 7.98
CA ALA A 83 -15.87 -1.90 8.32
C ALA A 83 -16.82 -1.94 9.52
N ASN A 84 -16.61 -1.08 10.51
CA ASN A 84 -17.47 -1.02 11.69
C ASN A 84 -18.85 -0.44 11.41
N GLN A 85 -19.02 0.28 10.31
CA GLN A 85 -20.30 0.89 9.92
C GLN A 85 -21.23 -0.05 9.17
N ILE A 86 -20.74 -1.22 8.78
CA ILE A 86 -21.52 -2.21 8.03
C ILE A 86 -22.39 -3.10 8.96
#